data_783596a1a53e7621fa409151f4fc772a
#
_entry.id   783596a1a53e7621fa409151f4fc772a
#
_cell.length_a   1.000
_cell.length_b   1.000
_cell.length_c   1.000
_cell.angle_alpha   90.00
_cell.angle_beta   90.00
_cell.angle_gamma   90.00
#
_symmetry.space_group_name_H-M   'P 1'
#
loop_
_entity.id
_entity.type
_entity.pdbx_description
1 polymer ?
#
loop_
_entity_poly.entity_id
_entity_poly.type
_entity_poly.pdbx_seq_one_letter_code
_entity_poly.pdbx_strand_id
1 'polypeptide(L)'
;MSESRLGEFEEILLLLVGILGNEAYAYKIEEEFAEQTKKSSTIGAIHSTLNRLENKGFLDSFMGEPSARRGGRRKRIYQITALGQRVLNESRDLKLALWKQFPGFAGN
;
A
#
# COMPACT_ATOMS: atom_id res chain seq x y z
N MET A 1 2.34 1.30 19.87
CA MET A 1 3.07 2.47 19.77
C MET A 1 3.45 2.90 18.40
N SER A 2 4.65 3.45 18.26
CA SER A 2 5.01 4.04 17.00
C SER A 2 5.12 3.01 15.89
N GLU A 3 5.37 1.74 16.20
CA GLU A 3 5.47 0.74 15.17
C GLU A 3 4.20 0.54 14.39
N SER A 4 3.06 0.81 15.00
CA SER A 4 1.80 0.62 14.30
C SER A 4 1.36 1.87 13.57
N ARG A 5 2.15 2.94 13.66
CA ARG A 5 1.79 4.18 13.00
C ARG A 5 2.24 4.17 11.55
N LEU A 6 1.37 4.61 10.66
CA LEU A 6 1.66 4.66 9.25
C LEU A 6 1.91 6.09 8.81
N GLY A 7 2.95 6.30 8.02
CA GLY A 7 3.09 7.54 7.29
C GLY A 7 2.11 7.56 6.12
N GLU A 8 1.93 8.74 5.56
CA GLU A 8 0.96 8.89 4.47
C GLU A 8 1.33 8.03 3.26
N PHE A 9 2.60 8.05 2.87
CA PHE A 9 3.03 7.27 1.73
C PHE A 9 2.89 5.78 2.00
N GLU A 10 3.22 5.35 3.22
CA GLU A 10 3.05 3.96 3.61
C GLU A 10 1.59 3.53 3.52
N GLU A 11 0.70 4.38 4.01
CA GLU A 11 -0.71 4.04 4.00
C GLU A 11 -1.24 3.91 2.58
N ILE A 12 -0.84 4.83 1.71
CA ILE A 12 -1.28 4.76 0.32
C ILE A 12 -0.79 3.47 -0.34
N LEU A 13 0.47 3.11 -0.10
CA LEU A 13 0.99 1.89 -0.70
C LEU A 13 0.28 0.65 -0.19
N LEU A 14 -0.02 0.61 1.11
CA LEU A 14 -0.80 -0.51 1.63
C LEU A 14 -2.15 -0.62 0.95
N LEU A 15 -2.82 0.52 0.78
CA LEU A 15 -4.12 0.52 0.11
C LEU A 15 -4.00 0.04 -1.32
N LEU A 16 -2.95 0.48 -2.02
CA LEU A 16 -2.75 0.07 -3.41
C LEU A 16 -2.50 -1.43 -3.52
N VAL A 17 -1.76 -1.99 -2.57
CA VAL A 17 -1.55 -3.44 -2.58
C VAL A 17 -2.89 -4.16 -2.48
N GLY A 18 -3.77 -3.69 -1.62
CA GLY A 18 -5.09 -4.28 -1.49
C GLY A 18 -5.93 -4.13 -2.76
N ILE A 19 -5.85 -2.96 -3.37
CA ILE A 19 -6.61 -2.69 -4.59
C ILE A 19 -6.14 -3.56 -5.74
N LEU A 20 -4.82 -3.73 -5.88
CA LEU A 20 -4.26 -4.42 -7.03
C LEU A 20 -4.33 -5.94 -6.90
N GLY A 21 -4.44 -6.46 -5.69
CA GLY A 21 -4.57 -7.91 -5.52
C GLY A 21 -3.40 -8.66 -6.11
N ASN A 22 -3.67 -9.56 -7.04
CA ASN A 22 -2.62 -10.38 -7.65
C ASN A 22 -1.70 -9.61 -8.57
N GLU A 23 -2.01 -8.35 -8.82
CA GLU A 23 -1.16 -7.50 -9.65
C GLU A 23 -0.29 -6.57 -8.81
N ALA A 24 -0.17 -6.82 -7.50
CA ALA A 24 0.52 -5.91 -6.60
C ALA A 24 2.02 -6.17 -6.58
N TYR A 25 2.67 -5.88 -7.68
CA TYR A 25 4.13 -5.90 -7.74
C TYR A 25 4.64 -4.48 -7.93
N ALA A 26 5.93 -4.26 -7.66
CA ALA A 26 6.45 -2.90 -7.46
C ALA A 26 6.15 -1.96 -8.61
N TYR A 27 6.37 -2.40 -9.86
CA TYR A 27 6.15 -1.49 -11.00
C TYR A 27 4.68 -1.17 -11.19
N LYS A 28 3.79 -2.14 -10.92
CA LYS A 28 2.37 -1.87 -11.02
C LYS A 28 1.91 -0.94 -9.91
N ILE A 29 2.46 -1.10 -8.72
CA ILE A 29 2.17 -0.20 -7.61
C ILE A 29 2.63 1.21 -7.95
N GLU A 30 3.82 1.35 -8.54
CA GLU A 30 4.32 2.66 -8.95
C GLU A 30 3.38 3.31 -9.96
N GLU A 31 2.96 2.54 -10.95
CA GLU A 31 2.06 3.03 -11.98
C GLU A 31 0.74 3.49 -11.38
N GLU A 32 0.18 2.67 -10.49
CA GLU A 32 -1.09 2.98 -9.88
C GLU A 32 -0.99 4.17 -8.93
N PHE A 33 0.14 4.30 -8.24
CA PHE A 33 0.37 5.45 -7.38
C PHE A 33 0.28 6.74 -8.19
N ALA A 34 0.95 6.78 -9.34
CA ALA A 34 0.92 7.97 -10.18
C ALA A 34 -0.48 8.24 -10.70
N GLU A 35 -1.19 7.18 -11.07
CA GLU A 35 -2.54 7.32 -11.61
C GLU A 35 -3.49 7.89 -10.56
N GLN A 36 -3.42 7.36 -9.34
CA GLN A 36 -4.37 7.73 -8.30
C GLN A 36 -4.04 9.07 -7.66
N THR A 37 -2.76 9.35 -7.43
CA THR A 37 -2.39 10.56 -6.68
C THR A 37 -2.00 11.72 -7.59
N LYS A 38 -1.82 11.47 -8.89
CA LYS A 38 -1.31 12.46 -9.84
C LYS A 38 0.08 12.95 -9.46
N LYS A 39 0.81 12.14 -8.72
CA LYS A 39 2.20 12.41 -8.35
C LYS A 39 3.03 11.21 -8.75
N SER A 40 4.30 11.44 -9.02
CA SER A 40 5.20 10.35 -9.33
C SER A 40 6.07 10.03 -8.14
N SER A 41 6.56 8.79 -8.12
CA SER A 41 7.51 8.35 -7.12
C SER A 41 8.55 7.50 -7.82
N THR A 42 9.75 7.45 -7.29
CA THR A 42 10.78 6.60 -7.88
C THR A 42 10.51 5.15 -7.52
N ILE A 43 10.96 4.25 -8.39
CA ILE A 43 10.81 2.83 -8.09
C ILE A 43 11.60 2.47 -6.84
N GLY A 44 12.73 3.16 -6.60
CA GLY A 44 13.49 2.91 -5.38
C GLY A 44 12.72 3.27 -4.13
N ALA A 45 11.98 4.38 -4.15
CA ALA A 45 11.16 4.76 -3.00
C ALA A 45 10.04 3.75 -2.79
N ILE A 46 9.46 3.25 -3.87
CA ILE A 46 8.43 2.21 -3.77
C ILE A 46 9.02 0.97 -3.11
N HIS A 47 10.17 0.49 -3.62
CA HIS A 47 10.79 -0.71 -3.07
C HIS A 47 11.16 -0.56 -1.60
N SER A 48 11.78 0.56 -1.23
CA SER A 48 12.21 0.71 0.16
C SER A 48 11.01 0.80 1.10
N THR A 49 9.92 1.40 0.66
CA THR A 49 8.72 1.48 1.48
C THR A 49 8.06 0.12 1.61
N LEU A 50 7.97 -0.64 0.51
CA LEU A 50 7.42 -1.98 0.58
C LEU A 50 8.23 -2.86 1.52
N ASN A 51 9.56 -2.75 1.46
CA ASN A 51 10.42 -3.51 2.38
C ASN A 51 10.17 -3.12 3.82
N ARG A 52 10.00 -1.84 4.08
CA ARG A 52 9.74 -1.38 5.44
C ARG A 52 8.40 -1.89 5.94
N LEU A 53 7.38 -1.89 5.08
CA LEU A 53 6.06 -2.40 5.46
C LEU A 53 6.11 -3.89 5.72
N GLU A 54 6.89 -4.62 4.93
CA GLU A 54 7.05 -6.05 5.15
C GLU A 54 7.77 -6.31 6.46
N ASN A 55 8.80 -5.52 6.75
CA ASN A 55 9.54 -5.67 8.01
C ASN A 55 8.66 -5.36 9.22
N LYS A 56 7.72 -4.47 9.08
CA LYS A 56 6.77 -4.16 10.16
C LYS A 56 5.68 -5.23 10.31
N GLY A 57 5.62 -6.17 9.38
CA GLY A 57 4.61 -7.21 9.42
C GLY A 57 3.29 -6.82 8.81
N PHE A 58 3.22 -5.69 8.10
CA PHE A 58 1.98 -5.25 7.47
C PHE A 58 1.78 -5.85 6.09
N LEU A 59 2.85 -6.32 5.47
CA LEU A 59 2.80 -6.99 4.17
C LEU A 59 3.55 -8.31 4.23
N ASP A 60 3.09 -9.26 3.44
CA ASP A 60 3.85 -10.45 3.04
C ASP A 60 4.13 -10.34 1.56
N SER A 61 5.07 -11.14 1.10
CA SER A 61 5.31 -11.21 -0.34
C SER A 61 5.67 -12.63 -0.73
N PHE A 62 5.45 -12.93 -1.99
CA PHE A 62 5.79 -14.23 -2.54
C PHE A 62 6.12 -14.02 -4.01
N MET A 63 6.88 -14.97 -4.58
CA MET A 63 7.20 -14.91 -5.99
C MET A 63 6.03 -15.47 -6.79
N GLY A 64 5.55 -14.66 -7.72
CA GLY A 64 4.44 -15.08 -8.56
C GLY A 64 4.88 -16.07 -9.61
N GLU A 65 3.92 -16.52 -10.42
CA GLU A 65 4.20 -17.46 -11.49
C GLU A 65 5.08 -16.81 -12.55
N PRO A 66 5.96 -17.59 -13.19
CA PRO A 66 6.74 -17.04 -14.29
C PRO A 66 5.80 -16.64 -15.42
N SER A 67 6.09 -15.48 -16.00
CA SER A 67 5.31 -15.01 -17.13
C SER A 67 5.78 -15.74 -18.37
N ALA A 68 4.84 -16.18 -19.21
CA ALA A 68 5.20 -16.74 -20.52
C ALA A 68 5.84 -15.69 -21.41
N ARG A 69 5.57 -14.45 -21.12
CA ARG A 69 6.21 -13.34 -21.80
C ARG A 69 7.48 -12.98 -21.07
N ARG A 70 8.32 -12.18 -21.70
CA ARG A 70 9.49 -11.59 -21.06
C ARG A 70 10.43 -12.62 -20.48
N GLY A 71 10.55 -13.75 -21.12
CA GLY A 71 11.51 -14.74 -20.74
C GLY A 71 11.20 -15.47 -19.45
N GLY A 72 9.95 -15.42 -19.01
CA GLY A 72 9.56 -16.21 -17.86
C GLY A 72 9.95 -15.64 -16.51
N ARG A 73 10.20 -14.35 -16.44
CA ARG A 73 10.57 -13.73 -15.17
C ARG A 73 9.43 -13.77 -14.19
N ARG A 74 9.77 -14.05 -12.94
CA ARG A 74 8.81 -14.00 -11.86
C ARG A 74 8.81 -12.60 -11.27
N LYS A 75 7.66 -12.22 -10.72
CA LYS A 75 7.51 -10.95 -10.02
C LYS A 75 7.21 -11.23 -8.58
N ARG A 76 7.71 -10.37 -7.71
CA ARG A 76 7.36 -10.44 -6.29
C ARG A 76 6.02 -9.76 -6.10
N ILE A 77 5.06 -10.52 -5.59
CA ILE A 77 3.70 -10.06 -5.37
C ILE A 77 3.54 -9.79 -3.88
N TYR A 78 2.99 -8.65 -3.54
CA TYR A 78 2.76 -8.27 -2.14
C TYR A 78 1.30 -8.48 -1.79
N GLN A 79 1.05 -8.74 -0.52
CA GLN A 79 -0.31 -8.87 -0.02
C GLN A 79 -0.36 -8.39 1.41
N ILE A 80 -1.53 -7.89 1.81
CA ILE A 80 -1.73 -7.31 3.13
C ILE A 80 -1.94 -8.42 4.14
N THR A 81 -1.24 -8.33 5.28
CA THR A 81 -1.44 -9.27 6.37
C THR A 81 -2.63 -8.83 7.22
N ALA A 82 -3.03 -9.71 8.15
CA ALA A 82 -4.09 -9.34 9.11
C ALA A 82 -3.69 -8.10 9.90
N LEU A 83 -2.42 -8.00 10.30
CA LEU A 83 -1.95 -6.82 11.01
C LEU A 83 -2.01 -5.59 10.14
N GLY A 84 -1.62 -5.71 8.86
CA GLY A 84 -1.72 -4.59 7.94
C GLY A 84 -3.14 -4.11 7.76
N GLN A 85 -4.09 -5.05 7.67
CA GLN A 85 -5.49 -4.68 7.56
C GLN A 85 -5.95 -3.94 8.82
N ARG A 86 -5.50 -4.39 9.99
CA ARG A 86 -5.89 -3.76 11.23
C ARG A 86 -5.39 -2.32 11.32
N VAL A 87 -4.12 -2.08 10.96
CA VAL A 87 -3.61 -0.71 11.06
C VAL A 87 -4.27 0.20 10.04
N LEU A 88 -4.64 -0.33 8.87
CA LEU A 88 -5.39 0.47 7.91
C LEU A 88 -6.76 0.84 8.46
N ASN A 89 -7.44 -0.12 9.07
CA ASN A 89 -8.76 0.16 9.65
C ASN A 89 -8.68 1.19 10.76
N GLU A 90 -7.67 1.07 11.62
CA GLU A 90 -7.49 2.03 12.71
C GLU A 90 -7.21 3.43 12.20
N SER A 91 -6.37 3.53 11.18
CA SER A 91 -6.05 4.83 10.61
C SER A 91 -7.28 5.47 9.97
N ARG A 92 -8.04 4.67 9.23
CA ARG A 92 -9.28 5.16 8.62
C ARG A 92 -10.27 5.65 9.67
N ASP A 93 -10.45 4.84 10.70
CA ASP A 93 -11.48 5.15 11.71
C ASP A 93 -11.13 6.40 12.48
N LEU A 94 -9.86 6.58 12.81
CA LEU A 94 -9.43 7.80 13.49
C LEU A 94 -9.67 9.02 12.62
N LYS A 95 -9.25 8.94 11.37
CA LYS A 95 -9.40 10.09 10.48
C LYS A 95 -10.86 10.40 10.23
N LEU A 96 -11.68 9.37 10.07
CA LEU A 96 -13.11 9.59 9.85
C LEU A 96 -13.75 10.22 11.06
N ALA A 97 -13.38 9.78 12.26
CA ALA A 97 -13.91 10.38 13.47
C ALA A 97 -13.55 11.85 13.58
N LEU A 98 -12.31 12.18 13.20
CA LEU A 98 -11.87 13.58 13.23
C LEU A 98 -12.60 14.40 12.18
N TRP A 99 -12.75 13.85 10.98
CA TRP A 99 -13.46 14.55 9.91
C TRP A 99 -14.90 14.87 10.30
N LYS A 100 -15.55 13.95 11.00
CA LYS A 100 -16.92 14.18 11.43
C LYS A 100 -17.03 15.35 12.40
N GLN A 101 -15.98 15.65 13.12
CA GLN A 101 -15.95 16.78 14.05
C GLN A 101 -15.54 18.07 13.37
N PHE A 102 -14.98 17.99 12.19
CA PHE A 102 -14.46 19.15 11.47
C PHE A 102 -15.63 19.92 10.86
N PRO A 103 -15.77 21.22 11.18
CA PRO A 103 -16.98 21.97 10.75
C PRO A 103 -17.15 22.03 9.24
N GLY A 104 -16.09 21.90 8.49
CA GLY A 104 -16.17 22.01 7.04
C GLY A 104 -16.36 20.70 6.31
N PHE A 105 -16.68 19.61 7.02
CA PHE A 105 -16.82 18.32 6.38
C PHE A 105 -17.97 18.36 5.39
N ALA A 106 -17.68 18.10 4.13
CA ALA A 106 -18.63 18.36 3.05
C ALA A 106 -19.85 17.47 3.09
N GLY A 107 -19.79 16.33 3.64
CA GLY A 107 -20.94 15.44 3.67
C GLY A 107 -21.99 15.80 4.67
N ASN A 108 -21.74 16.76 5.47
CA ASN A 108 -22.64 17.10 6.57
C ASN A 108 -23.84 17.90 6.15
#